data_2832ad36000cd41678a87ea213d0a141
#
_entry.id   2832ad36000cd41678a87ea213d0a141
#
_cell.length_a   1.000
_cell.length_b   1.000
_cell.length_c   1.000
_cell.angle_alpha   90.00
_cell.angle_beta   90.00
_cell.angle_gamma   90.00
#
_symmetry.space_group_name_H-M   'P 1'
#
loop_
_entity.id
_entity.type
_entity.pdbx_description
1 polymer ?
#
loop_
_entity_poly.entity_id
_entity_poly.type
_entity_poly.pdbx_seq_one_letter_code
_entity_poly.pdbx_strand_id
1 'polypeptide(L)'
;MDLLRPDRAAATHTLADRGGHRSTLLHDIYAYGHWPIAMGLAAAGVGIEGAILQGGQPTLASGIRWVLCGGVALYLLAISAIQGGIAGSLRSSLPWPGIGVPLTLAAGLAGGVRPVAVLAAVTLVLAGEVVAGLVKQRRGTLTTPEPEGGP
;
A
#
# COMPACT_ATOMS: atom_id res chain seq x y z
N MET A 1 57.36 -4.75 -0.93
CA MET A 1 56.33 -4.42 0.07
C MET A 1 55.11 -3.89 -0.61
N ASP A 2 54.33 -4.76 -1.29
CA ASP A 2 53.13 -4.34 -2.06
C ASP A 2 52.04 -5.44 -2.08
N LEU A 3 51.80 -6.03 -0.91
CA LEU A 3 50.84 -7.14 -0.76
C LEU A 3 49.45 -6.72 -0.21
N LEU A 4 49.16 -5.40 -0.17
CA LEU A 4 47.92 -4.90 0.44
C LEU A 4 46.94 -4.19 -0.53
N ARG A 5 47.08 -4.42 -1.85
CA ARG A 5 46.24 -3.70 -2.83
C ARG A 5 45.15 -4.47 -3.58
N PRO A 6 44.93 -5.79 -3.48
CA PRO A 6 43.83 -6.45 -4.19
C PRO A 6 42.49 -6.27 -3.53
N ASP A 7 42.41 -6.06 -2.20
CA ASP A 7 41.13 -6.12 -1.48
C ASP A 7 40.23 -4.88 -1.64
N ARG A 8 40.80 -3.73 -1.98
CA ARG A 8 40.02 -2.50 -2.19
C ARG A 8 39.25 -2.49 -3.51
N ALA A 9 39.82 -3.07 -4.56
CA ALA A 9 39.15 -3.16 -5.87
C ALA A 9 37.96 -4.13 -5.82
N ALA A 10 38.12 -5.26 -5.13
CA ALA A 10 37.01 -6.21 -4.93
C ALA A 10 35.87 -5.64 -4.08
N ALA A 11 36.19 -4.87 -3.04
CA ALA A 11 35.18 -4.22 -2.19
C ALA A 11 34.40 -3.13 -2.93
N THR A 12 35.05 -2.35 -3.80
CA THR A 12 34.38 -1.31 -4.61
C THR A 12 33.47 -1.93 -5.68
N HIS A 13 33.86 -3.03 -6.29
CA HIS A 13 33.02 -3.73 -7.27
C HIS A 13 31.74 -4.32 -6.62
N THR A 14 31.84 -4.90 -5.43
CA THR A 14 30.68 -5.45 -4.72
C THR A 14 29.72 -4.38 -4.23
N LEU A 15 30.20 -3.19 -3.87
CA LEU A 15 29.36 -2.05 -3.47
C LEU A 15 28.68 -1.40 -4.69
N ALA A 16 29.35 -1.30 -5.82
CA ALA A 16 28.81 -0.77 -7.07
C ALA A 16 27.72 -1.71 -7.63
N ASP A 17 27.90 -3.02 -7.56
CA ASP A 17 26.93 -4.01 -8.02
C ASP A 17 25.66 -4.04 -7.15
N ARG A 18 25.81 -3.88 -5.85
CA ARG A 18 24.66 -3.71 -4.92
C ARG A 18 23.92 -2.40 -5.13
N GLY A 19 24.58 -1.33 -5.48
CA GLY A 19 23.99 -0.03 -5.82
C GLY A 19 23.17 -0.08 -7.12
N GLY A 20 23.72 -0.72 -8.15
CA GLY A 20 23.06 -0.88 -9.46
C GLY A 20 21.78 -1.71 -9.37
N HIS A 21 21.81 -2.81 -8.63
CA HIS A 21 20.64 -3.68 -8.46
C HIS A 21 19.50 -2.99 -7.69
N ARG A 22 19.81 -2.17 -6.69
CA ARG A 22 18.82 -1.39 -5.96
C ARG A 22 18.16 -0.29 -6.79
N SER A 23 18.92 0.39 -7.64
CA SER A 23 18.38 1.46 -8.50
C SER A 23 17.44 0.89 -9.58
N THR A 24 17.77 -0.25 -10.15
CA THR A 24 16.94 -0.95 -11.14
C THR A 24 15.64 -1.45 -10.50
N LEU A 25 15.73 -2.08 -9.32
CA LEU A 25 14.54 -2.54 -8.59
C LEU A 25 13.60 -1.38 -8.19
N LEU A 26 14.14 -0.24 -7.76
CA LEU A 26 13.34 0.94 -7.44
C LEU A 26 12.65 1.52 -8.67
N HIS A 27 13.34 1.54 -9.81
CA HIS A 27 12.76 1.99 -11.07
C HIS A 27 11.63 1.06 -11.54
N ASP A 28 11.84 -0.25 -11.46
CA ASP A 28 10.83 -1.26 -11.84
C ASP A 28 9.63 -1.24 -10.89
N ILE A 29 9.84 -1.14 -9.58
CA ILE A 29 8.76 -1.01 -8.59
C ILE A 29 7.96 0.27 -8.83
N TYR A 30 8.63 1.37 -9.18
CA TYR A 30 7.94 2.64 -9.45
C TYR A 30 7.16 2.58 -10.78
N ALA A 31 7.75 2.06 -11.84
CA ALA A 31 7.12 1.96 -13.15
C ALA A 31 5.94 0.97 -13.16
N TYR A 32 6.12 -0.22 -12.58
CA TYR A 32 5.08 -1.26 -12.57
C TYR A 32 4.12 -1.14 -11.39
N GLY A 33 4.52 -0.51 -10.29
CA GLY A 33 3.68 -0.34 -9.09
C GLY A 33 2.47 0.57 -9.31
N HIS A 34 2.51 1.48 -10.28
CA HIS A 34 1.38 2.36 -10.60
C HIS A 34 0.22 1.64 -11.29
N TRP A 35 0.49 0.59 -12.04
CA TRP A 35 -0.53 -0.17 -12.75
C TRP A 35 -1.58 -0.80 -11.82
N PRO A 36 -1.20 -1.58 -10.80
CA PRO A 36 -2.18 -2.15 -9.87
C PRO A 36 -2.93 -1.08 -9.07
N ILE A 37 -2.30 0.06 -8.76
CA ILE A 37 -3.00 1.20 -8.13
C ILE A 37 -4.10 1.73 -9.06
N ALA A 38 -3.77 2.02 -10.31
CA ALA A 38 -4.72 2.54 -11.28
C ALA A 38 -5.86 1.54 -11.55
N MET A 39 -5.54 0.26 -11.70
CA MET A 39 -6.53 -0.81 -11.88
C MET A 39 -7.44 -0.96 -10.66
N GLY A 40 -6.87 -0.94 -9.45
CA GLY A 40 -7.65 -1.01 -8.21
C GLY A 40 -8.61 0.17 -8.08
N LEU A 41 -8.14 1.38 -8.39
CA LEU A 41 -8.94 2.60 -8.33
C LEU A 41 -10.06 2.60 -9.37
N ALA A 42 -9.76 2.20 -10.61
CA ALA A 42 -10.74 2.08 -11.68
C ALA A 42 -11.83 1.03 -11.35
N ALA A 43 -11.42 -0.14 -10.87
CA ALA A 43 -12.36 -1.18 -10.45
C ALA A 43 -13.24 -0.71 -9.27
N ALA A 44 -12.66 -0.04 -8.26
CA ALA A 44 -13.42 0.53 -7.16
C ALA A 44 -14.43 1.58 -7.66
N GLY A 45 -14.04 2.45 -8.61
CA GLY A 45 -14.94 3.44 -9.21
C GLY A 45 -16.14 2.79 -9.90
N VAL A 46 -15.91 1.78 -10.75
CA VAL A 46 -17.00 1.00 -11.40
C VAL A 46 -17.87 0.32 -10.35
N GLY A 47 -17.27 -0.22 -9.28
CA GLY A 47 -18.01 -0.83 -8.17
C GLY A 47 -18.89 0.17 -7.41
N ILE A 48 -18.42 1.39 -7.19
CA ILE A 48 -19.18 2.48 -6.55
C ILE A 48 -20.36 2.88 -7.44
N GLU A 49 -20.13 3.11 -8.73
CA GLU A 49 -21.18 3.43 -9.68
C GLU A 49 -22.28 2.35 -9.69
N GLY A 50 -21.88 1.08 -9.81
CA GLY A 50 -22.83 -0.04 -9.76
C GLY A 50 -23.60 -0.13 -8.45
N ALA A 51 -22.95 0.19 -7.32
CA ALA A 51 -23.61 0.21 -6.03
C ALA A 51 -24.63 1.36 -5.88
N ILE A 52 -24.33 2.52 -6.47
CA ILE A 52 -25.26 3.67 -6.50
C ILE A 52 -26.47 3.35 -7.37
N LEU A 53 -26.27 2.77 -8.55
CA LEU A 53 -27.36 2.36 -9.45
C LEU A 53 -28.27 1.30 -8.83
N GLN A 54 -27.74 0.48 -7.94
CA GLN A 54 -28.48 -0.53 -7.19
C GLN A 54 -28.92 -0.06 -5.78
N GLY A 55 -28.83 1.23 -5.47
CA GLY A 55 -29.10 1.77 -4.14
C GLY A 55 -30.50 1.47 -3.58
N GLY A 56 -31.51 1.29 -4.47
CA GLY A 56 -32.87 0.90 -4.09
C GLY A 56 -33.08 -0.61 -3.93
N GLN A 57 -32.09 -1.44 -4.25
CA GLN A 57 -32.21 -2.90 -4.12
C GLN A 57 -31.93 -3.38 -2.70
N PRO A 58 -32.59 -4.48 -2.27
CA PRO A 58 -32.37 -5.03 -0.93
C PRO A 58 -30.96 -5.60 -0.75
N THR A 59 -30.32 -6.02 -1.85
CA THR A 59 -28.98 -6.62 -1.85
C THR A 59 -28.15 -6.15 -3.03
N LEU A 60 -26.85 -5.98 -2.83
CA LEU A 60 -25.91 -5.66 -3.90
C LEU A 60 -25.58 -6.92 -4.72
N ALA A 61 -25.64 -6.82 -6.05
CA ALA A 61 -25.27 -7.91 -6.93
C ALA A 61 -23.83 -8.37 -6.66
N SER A 62 -23.60 -9.67 -6.63
CA SER A 62 -22.33 -10.27 -6.25
C SER A 62 -21.16 -9.78 -7.13
N GLY A 63 -21.37 -9.64 -8.45
CA GLY A 63 -20.34 -9.11 -9.35
C GLY A 63 -19.88 -7.70 -9.00
N ILE A 64 -20.82 -6.77 -8.74
CA ILE A 64 -20.51 -5.38 -8.37
C ILE A 64 -19.81 -5.33 -7.01
N ARG A 65 -20.26 -6.14 -6.06
CA ARG A 65 -19.62 -6.25 -4.75
C ARG A 65 -18.17 -6.71 -4.84
N TRP A 66 -17.88 -7.72 -5.67
CA TRP A 66 -16.52 -8.20 -5.89
C TRP A 66 -15.65 -7.19 -6.61
N VAL A 67 -16.19 -6.46 -7.59
CA VAL A 67 -15.45 -5.40 -8.30
C VAL A 67 -15.10 -4.27 -7.33
N LEU A 68 -16.03 -3.85 -6.46
CA LEU A 68 -15.80 -2.82 -5.46
C LEU A 68 -14.75 -3.26 -4.42
N CYS A 69 -15.03 -4.35 -3.73
CA CYS A 69 -14.16 -4.82 -2.64
C CYS A 69 -12.81 -5.31 -3.15
N GLY A 70 -12.78 -6.00 -4.30
CA GLY A 70 -11.55 -6.44 -4.95
C GLY A 70 -10.70 -5.27 -5.45
N GLY A 71 -11.31 -4.23 -6.01
CA GLY A 71 -10.64 -3.01 -6.44
C GLY A 71 -9.96 -2.29 -5.27
N VAL A 72 -10.67 -2.11 -4.15
CA VAL A 72 -10.11 -1.50 -2.94
C VAL A 72 -9.01 -2.38 -2.33
N ALA A 73 -9.20 -3.69 -2.27
CA ALA A 73 -8.17 -4.60 -1.78
C ALA A 73 -6.90 -4.56 -2.63
N LEU A 74 -7.04 -4.53 -3.96
CA LEU A 74 -5.92 -4.40 -4.90
C LEU A 74 -5.19 -3.07 -4.70
N TYR A 75 -5.91 -1.96 -4.55
CA TYR A 75 -5.35 -0.65 -4.26
C TYR A 75 -4.53 -0.65 -2.95
N LEU A 76 -5.09 -1.19 -1.86
CA LEU A 76 -4.41 -1.27 -0.58
C LEU A 76 -3.16 -2.15 -0.64
N LEU A 77 -3.23 -3.29 -1.34
CA LEU A 77 -2.07 -4.16 -1.56
C LEU A 77 -0.96 -3.45 -2.34
N ALA A 78 -1.31 -2.75 -3.42
CA ALA A 78 -0.36 -2.03 -4.24
C ALA A 78 0.37 -0.93 -3.46
N ILE A 79 -0.36 -0.10 -2.70
CA ILE A 79 0.24 0.93 -1.85
C ILE A 79 1.14 0.30 -0.78
N SER A 80 0.70 -0.81 -0.18
CA SER A 80 1.48 -1.52 0.84
C SER A 80 2.79 -2.07 0.29
N ALA A 81 2.75 -2.62 -0.93
CA ALA A 81 3.93 -3.13 -1.61
C ALA A 81 4.96 -2.01 -1.89
N ILE A 82 4.49 -0.85 -2.36
CA ILE A 82 5.35 0.31 -2.61
C ILE A 82 5.97 0.82 -1.31
N GLN A 83 5.17 1.00 -0.26
CA GLN A 83 5.65 1.47 1.04
C GLN A 83 6.63 0.47 1.67
N GLY A 84 6.36 -0.83 1.56
CA GLY A 84 7.24 -1.89 2.04
C GLY A 84 8.57 -1.94 1.29
N GLY A 85 8.55 -1.75 -0.02
CA GLY A 85 9.74 -1.68 -0.87
C GLY A 85 10.64 -0.49 -0.51
N ILE A 86 10.05 0.69 -0.28
CA ILE A 86 10.78 1.90 0.11
C ILE A 86 11.36 1.77 1.53
N ALA A 87 10.60 1.22 2.48
CA ALA A 87 11.01 1.10 3.88
C ALA A 87 12.05 -0.02 4.12
N GLY A 88 12.30 -0.89 3.15
CA GLY A 88 13.23 -2.02 3.26
C GLY A 88 12.78 -3.09 4.27
N SER A 89 11.58 -2.99 4.82
CA SER A 89 11.00 -3.91 5.79
C SER A 89 9.48 -3.96 5.65
N LEU A 90 8.99 -5.03 5.07
CA LEU A 90 7.55 -5.35 5.00
C LEU A 90 6.88 -5.37 6.39
N ARG A 91 7.63 -5.77 7.41
CA ARG A 91 7.11 -5.91 8.78
C ARG A 91 6.80 -4.57 9.47
N SER A 92 7.46 -3.49 9.06
CA SER A 92 7.24 -2.13 9.57
C SER A 92 6.04 -1.43 8.91
N SER A 93 5.68 -1.85 7.70
CA SER A 93 4.60 -1.24 6.89
C SER A 93 3.26 -1.96 7.03
N LEU A 94 3.24 -3.16 7.61
CA LEU A 94 2.12 -4.11 7.58
C LEU A 94 0.99 -3.92 8.63
N PRO A 95 1.07 -3.12 9.71
CA PRO A 95 0.03 -3.23 10.74
C PRO A 95 -1.37 -2.82 10.25
N TRP A 96 -1.51 -1.87 9.36
CA TRP A 96 -2.83 -1.38 8.93
C TRP A 96 -3.32 -1.95 7.58
N PRO A 97 -2.54 -1.98 6.49
CA PRO A 97 -3.00 -2.64 5.27
C PRO A 97 -3.20 -4.15 5.48
N GLY A 98 -2.48 -4.74 6.44
CA GLY A 98 -2.70 -6.12 6.89
C GLY A 98 -4.10 -6.37 7.47
N ILE A 99 -4.79 -5.34 7.94
CA ILE A 99 -6.18 -5.42 8.45
C ILE A 99 -7.17 -4.99 7.37
N GLY A 100 -6.88 -3.93 6.63
CA GLY A 100 -7.77 -3.36 5.62
C GLY A 100 -8.08 -4.32 4.47
N VAL A 101 -7.09 -5.05 3.99
CA VAL A 101 -7.27 -6.04 2.89
C VAL A 101 -8.20 -7.18 3.30
N PRO A 102 -7.98 -7.94 4.39
CA PRO A 102 -8.89 -9.00 4.78
C PRO A 102 -10.28 -8.49 5.14
N LEU A 103 -10.40 -7.30 5.72
CA LEU A 103 -11.69 -6.71 6.05
C LEU A 103 -12.50 -6.35 4.79
N THR A 104 -11.85 -5.79 3.76
CA THR A 104 -12.49 -5.51 2.46
C THR A 104 -12.89 -6.80 1.74
N LEU A 105 -12.06 -7.83 1.77
CA LEU A 105 -12.39 -9.13 1.19
C LEU A 105 -13.52 -9.82 1.95
N ALA A 106 -13.54 -9.73 3.27
CA ALA A 106 -14.65 -10.24 4.10
C ALA A 106 -15.97 -9.53 3.76
N ALA A 107 -15.95 -8.21 3.54
CA ALA A 107 -17.11 -7.46 3.07
C ALA A 107 -17.57 -7.92 1.67
N GLY A 108 -16.63 -8.31 0.79
CA GLY A 108 -16.91 -8.92 -0.50
C GLY A 108 -17.58 -10.29 -0.40
N LEU A 109 -17.21 -11.08 0.61
CA LEU A 109 -17.80 -12.41 0.87
C LEU A 109 -19.17 -12.32 1.54
N ALA A 110 -19.49 -11.23 2.25
CA ALA A 110 -20.76 -11.05 2.93
C ALA A 110 -21.92 -10.97 1.92
N GLY A 111 -22.68 -12.05 1.78
CA GLY A 111 -23.88 -12.13 0.95
C GLY A 111 -25.07 -11.41 1.61
N GLY A 112 -26.03 -10.95 0.81
CA GLY A 112 -27.29 -10.39 1.33
C GLY A 112 -27.16 -8.99 1.96
N VAL A 113 -26.06 -8.28 1.74
CA VAL A 113 -25.79 -6.96 2.33
C VAL A 113 -26.32 -5.85 1.42
N ARG A 114 -26.91 -4.82 2.01
CA ARG A 114 -27.40 -3.63 1.29
C ARG A 114 -26.23 -2.85 0.66
N PRO A 115 -26.41 -2.24 -0.52
CA PRO A 115 -25.39 -1.44 -1.19
C PRO A 115 -24.77 -0.37 -0.30
N VAL A 116 -25.61 0.35 0.45
CA VAL A 116 -25.15 1.41 1.37
C VAL A 116 -24.25 0.86 2.50
N ALA A 117 -24.50 -0.33 2.99
CA ALA A 117 -23.67 -0.93 4.05
C ALA A 117 -22.28 -1.33 3.52
N VAL A 118 -22.20 -1.83 2.29
CA VAL A 118 -20.91 -2.15 1.64
C VAL A 118 -20.12 -0.87 1.41
N LEU A 119 -20.74 0.18 0.86
CA LEU A 119 -20.10 1.48 0.66
C LEU A 119 -19.61 2.08 1.98
N ALA A 120 -20.43 2.04 3.04
CA ALA A 120 -20.05 2.53 4.37
C ALA A 120 -18.85 1.74 4.93
N ALA A 121 -18.86 0.43 4.82
CA ALA A 121 -17.75 -0.42 5.28
C ALA A 121 -16.43 -0.08 4.55
N VAL A 122 -16.46 0.04 3.22
CA VAL A 122 -15.30 0.42 2.41
C VAL A 122 -14.81 1.82 2.79
N THR A 123 -15.72 2.78 2.96
CA THR A 123 -15.37 4.16 3.36
C THR A 123 -14.70 4.18 4.74
N LEU A 124 -15.22 3.40 5.71
CA LEU A 124 -14.62 3.30 7.04
C LEU A 124 -13.22 2.69 7.02
N VAL A 125 -12.99 1.67 6.18
CA VAL A 125 -11.66 1.08 6.01
C VAL A 125 -10.69 2.12 5.46
N LEU A 126 -11.06 2.82 4.39
CA LEU A 126 -10.20 3.84 3.78
C LEU A 126 -9.95 5.03 4.73
N ALA A 127 -10.98 5.49 5.46
CA ALA A 127 -10.83 6.54 6.47
C ALA A 127 -9.88 6.10 7.60
N GLY A 128 -10.00 4.86 8.07
CA GLY A 128 -9.11 4.26 9.06
C GLY A 128 -7.65 4.25 8.60
N GLU A 129 -7.39 3.88 7.35
CA GLU A 129 -6.05 3.91 6.75
C GLU A 129 -5.45 5.32 6.73
N VAL A 130 -6.24 6.32 6.33
CA VAL A 130 -5.81 7.73 6.30
C VAL A 130 -5.47 8.23 7.72
N VAL A 131 -6.36 7.98 8.69
CA VAL A 131 -6.15 8.40 10.08
C VAL A 131 -4.92 7.73 10.66
N ALA A 132 -4.73 6.45 10.43
CA ALA A 132 -3.56 5.72 10.90
C ALA A 132 -2.26 6.26 10.30
N GLY A 133 -2.27 6.59 9.01
CA GLY A 133 -1.14 7.25 8.34
C GLY A 133 -0.78 8.59 8.98
N LEU A 134 -1.77 9.44 9.25
CA LEU A 134 -1.58 10.74 9.89
C LEU A 134 -1.05 10.63 11.32
N VAL A 135 -1.56 9.68 12.12
CA VAL A 135 -1.08 9.43 13.49
C VAL A 135 0.37 8.97 13.48
N LYS A 136 0.74 8.08 12.55
CA LYS A 136 2.12 7.61 12.41
C LYS A 136 3.07 8.77 12.06
N GLN A 137 2.67 9.64 11.15
CA GLN A 137 3.46 10.81 10.75
C GLN A 137 3.69 11.77 11.93
N ARG A 138 2.66 12.08 12.71
CA ARG A 138 2.77 12.94 13.91
C ARG A 138 3.71 12.35 14.96
N ARG A 139 3.71 11.04 15.17
CA ARG A 139 4.63 10.39 16.11
C ARG A 139 6.08 10.43 15.64
N GLY A 140 6.33 10.32 14.32
CA GLY A 140 7.66 10.42 13.74
C GLY A 140 8.30 11.80 13.91
N THR A 141 7.53 12.88 13.81
CA THR A 141 8.03 14.25 13.98
C THR A 141 8.37 14.61 15.43
N LEU A 142 7.77 13.93 16.40
CA LEU A 142 8.04 14.19 17.85
C LEU A 142 9.32 13.49 18.37
N THR A 143 9.88 12.55 17.59
CA THR A 143 11.07 11.78 17.99
C THR A 143 12.37 12.24 17.32
N THR A 144 12.34 13.30 16.51
CA THR A 144 13.57 13.87 15.95
C THR A 144 14.19 14.78 17.03
N PRO A 145 15.35 14.43 17.62
CA PRO A 145 16.05 15.35 18.51
C PRO A 145 16.45 16.59 17.71
N GLU A 146 16.14 17.76 18.24
CA GLU A 146 16.66 19.02 17.73
C GLU A 146 18.18 18.93 17.73
N PRO A 147 18.89 19.25 16.62
CA PRO A 147 20.34 19.26 16.65
C PRO A 147 20.75 20.31 17.68
N GLU A 148 21.32 19.85 18.80
CA GLU A 148 21.94 20.72 19.79
C GLU A 148 22.95 21.58 19.05
N GLY A 149 22.63 22.89 18.97
CA GLY A 149 23.50 23.90 18.41
C GLY A 149 24.81 23.90 19.14
N GLY A 150 25.83 23.31 18.51
CA GLY A 150 27.20 23.47 18.96
C GLY A 150 27.64 24.93 18.83
N PRO A 151 28.47 25.41 19.74
CA PRO A 151 29.00 26.77 19.78
C PRO A 151 29.95 27.06 18.61
#